data_22e46964ba5ff440604cdfaa5faf1020
#
_entry.id   22e46964ba5ff440604cdfaa5faf1020
#
_cell.length_a   1.000
_cell.length_b   1.000
_cell.length_c   1.000
_cell.angle_alpha   90.00
_cell.angle_beta   90.00
_cell.angle_gamma   90.00
#
_symmetry.space_group_name_H-M   'P 1'
#
loop_
_entity.id
_entity.type
_entity.pdbx_description
1 polymer ?
#
loop_
_entity_poly.entity_id
_entity_poly.type
_entity_poly.pdbx_seq_one_letter_code
_entity_poly.pdbx_strand_id
1 'polypeptide(L)'
;MLENILFSMNSTMPLFFIMLLGYVLHRTGFLSDAFVAGANKFVFYVALPVQLFRDLGKNDVRATFDGRYVLFCFTVTLACILVIWALAKLFLKGTGLVGEFVQVCYRSSAAILGSAFLQSIYGDASMSSLMILGSVPLYNIMAVVILMLEAPTAQAQTGNMAEKLKKSVKGILTNPILLGIAAGFAWSMLHISMPAMLDKALSNVAGLTSPLALLAIGAGFKGQKALGYLKPTAVATVVKLMVLPALFLPLAVRFGFTDEKLVALLVMLGSITTPACYVMAKQMGHEGVLTGSVCVTTTLFSAFSLTFWLFVLRSLGYIL
;
A
#
# COMPACT_ATOMS: atom_id res chain seq x y z
N MET A 1 3.08 -26.25 -7.40
CA MET A 1 3.06 -25.07 -8.30
C MET A 1 1.65 -24.66 -8.66
N LEU A 2 0.79 -25.57 -9.15
CA LEU A 2 -0.61 -25.24 -9.50
C LEU A 2 -1.40 -24.72 -8.30
N GLU A 3 -1.28 -25.31 -7.14
CA GLU A 3 -1.95 -24.87 -5.90
C GLU A 3 -1.56 -23.46 -5.48
N ASN A 4 -0.28 -23.10 -5.60
CA ASN A 4 0.19 -21.74 -5.30
C ASN A 4 -0.35 -20.71 -6.30
N ILE A 5 -0.49 -21.09 -7.58
CA ILE A 5 -1.11 -20.24 -8.60
C ILE A 5 -2.59 -20.04 -8.26
N LEU A 6 -3.32 -21.12 -8.00
CA LEU A 6 -4.74 -21.05 -7.64
C LEU A 6 -4.98 -20.24 -6.38
N PHE A 7 -4.14 -20.42 -5.36
CA PHE A 7 -4.20 -19.63 -4.13
C PHE A 7 -3.94 -18.14 -4.39
N SER A 8 -2.88 -17.81 -5.13
CA SER A 8 -2.55 -16.43 -5.47
C SER A 8 -3.65 -15.78 -6.31
N MET A 9 -4.22 -16.52 -7.26
CA MET A 9 -5.37 -16.06 -8.06
C MET A 9 -6.62 -15.84 -7.21
N ASN A 10 -6.95 -16.78 -6.32
CA ASN A 10 -8.09 -16.64 -5.41
C ASN A 10 -7.95 -15.44 -4.47
N SER A 11 -6.73 -15.07 -4.12
CA SER A 11 -6.45 -13.92 -3.26
C SER A 11 -6.48 -12.57 -4.00
N THR A 12 -6.15 -12.54 -5.30
CA THR A 12 -5.99 -11.29 -6.06
C THR A 12 -7.12 -11.03 -7.07
N MET A 13 -7.68 -12.06 -7.70
CA MET A 13 -8.75 -11.91 -8.69
C MET A 13 -10.03 -11.28 -8.15
N PRO A 14 -10.49 -11.55 -6.91
CA PRO A 14 -11.64 -10.85 -6.34
C PRO A 14 -11.47 -9.32 -6.33
N LEU A 15 -10.25 -8.84 -6.07
CA LEU A 15 -9.95 -7.41 -6.08
C LEU A 15 -10.08 -6.81 -7.49
N PHE A 16 -9.62 -7.55 -8.50
CA PHE A 16 -9.79 -7.16 -9.89
C PHE A 16 -11.28 -7.12 -10.29
N PHE A 17 -12.08 -8.11 -9.88
CA PHE A 17 -13.51 -8.12 -10.16
C PHE A 17 -14.26 -6.95 -9.54
N ILE A 18 -13.87 -6.49 -8.34
CA ILE A 18 -14.44 -5.29 -7.72
C ILE A 18 -14.10 -4.04 -8.55
N MET A 19 -12.86 -3.93 -9.05
CA MET A 19 -12.49 -2.83 -9.95
C MET A 19 -13.28 -2.88 -11.27
N LEU A 20 -13.43 -4.07 -11.87
CA LEU A 20 -14.23 -4.27 -13.06
C LEU A 20 -15.70 -3.90 -12.84
N LEU A 21 -16.26 -4.31 -11.71
CA LEU A 21 -17.62 -3.93 -11.31
C LEU A 21 -17.75 -2.40 -11.20
N GLY A 22 -16.80 -1.72 -10.55
CA GLY A 22 -16.77 -0.26 -10.46
C GLY A 22 -16.76 0.41 -11.83
N TYR A 23 -15.95 -0.10 -12.76
CA TYR A 23 -15.89 0.38 -14.14
C TYR A 23 -17.22 0.21 -14.88
N VAL A 24 -17.83 -0.99 -14.80
CA VAL A 24 -19.12 -1.28 -15.45
C VAL A 24 -20.24 -0.41 -14.88
N LEU A 25 -20.35 -0.32 -13.55
CA LEU A 25 -21.37 0.48 -12.88
C LEU A 25 -21.25 1.98 -13.20
N HIS A 26 -20.03 2.50 -13.36
CA HIS A 26 -19.82 3.88 -13.77
C HIS A 26 -20.19 4.08 -15.26
N ARG A 27 -19.82 3.15 -16.12
CA ARG A 27 -20.16 3.18 -17.56
C ARG A 27 -21.65 3.10 -17.84
N THR A 28 -22.39 2.34 -17.02
CA THR A 28 -23.85 2.23 -17.10
C THR A 28 -24.59 3.41 -16.47
N GLY A 29 -23.87 4.36 -15.85
CA GLY A 29 -24.46 5.54 -15.19
C GLY A 29 -25.03 5.24 -13.80
N PHE A 30 -24.90 4.00 -13.28
CA PHE A 30 -25.34 3.65 -11.92
C PHE A 30 -24.51 4.36 -10.84
N LEU A 31 -23.18 4.42 -11.02
CA LEU A 31 -22.29 5.20 -10.16
C LEU A 31 -22.00 6.54 -10.80
N SER A 32 -22.43 7.62 -10.15
CA SER A 32 -22.11 9.00 -10.59
C SER A 32 -20.70 9.42 -10.17
N ASP A 33 -20.13 10.42 -10.85
CA ASP A 33 -18.87 11.06 -10.45
C ASP A 33 -18.94 11.63 -9.02
N ALA A 34 -20.10 12.13 -8.60
CA ALA A 34 -20.33 12.62 -7.24
C ALA A 34 -20.22 11.49 -6.20
N PHE A 35 -20.74 10.31 -6.49
CA PHE A 35 -20.58 9.13 -5.63
C PHE A 35 -19.12 8.73 -5.50
N VAL A 36 -18.39 8.66 -6.62
CA VAL A 36 -16.96 8.29 -6.64
C VAL A 36 -16.13 9.30 -5.84
N ALA A 37 -16.40 10.60 -6.00
CA ALA A 37 -15.75 11.64 -5.21
C ALA A 37 -16.07 11.53 -3.71
N GLY A 38 -17.33 11.28 -3.37
CA GLY A 38 -17.79 11.05 -1.99
C GLY A 38 -17.14 9.81 -1.36
N ALA A 39 -17.09 8.69 -2.09
CA ALA A 39 -16.44 7.45 -1.66
C ALA A 39 -14.93 7.67 -1.39
N ASN A 40 -14.22 8.31 -2.30
CA ASN A 40 -12.81 8.67 -2.09
C ASN A 40 -12.62 9.57 -0.86
N LYS A 41 -13.50 10.55 -0.66
CA LYS A 41 -13.47 11.44 0.51
C LYS A 41 -13.72 10.67 1.79
N PHE A 42 -14.73 9.81 1.83
CA PHE A 42 -15.03 8.97 2.99
C PHE A 42 -13.87 8.03 3.33
N VAL A 43 -13.31 7.36 2.33
CA VAL A 43 -12.15 6.46 2.55
C VAL A 43 -10.96 7.24 3.11
N PHE A 44 -10.64 8.41 2.57
CA PHE A 44 -9.49 9.21 3.00
C PHE A 44 -9.64 9.78 4.41
N TYR A 45 -10.81 10.36 4.72
CA TYR A 45 -11.02 11.09 5.98
C TYR A 45 -11.53 10.20 7.13
N VAL A 46 -12.12 9.03 6.83
CA VAL A 46 -12.74 8.18 7.85
C VAL A 46 -12.18 6.76 7.84
N ALA A 47 -12.38 6.01 6.74
CA ALA A 47 -12.09 4.59 6.74
C ALA A 47 -10.60 4.25 6.90
N LEU A 48 -9.70 4.95 6.18
CA LEU A 48 -8.24 4.78 6.29
C LEU A 48 -7.69 5.16 7.68
N PRO A 49 -8.01 6.33 8.25
CA PRO A 49 -7.62 6.65 9.62
C PRO A 49 -8.08 5.63 10.65
N VAL A 50 -9.34 5.18 10.55
CA VAL A 50 -9.90 4.15 11.44
C VAL A 50 -9.18 2.81 11.27
N GLN A 51 -8.90 2.41 10.04
CA GLN A 51 -8.14 1.19 9.77
C GLN A 51 -6.76 1.24 10.41
N LEU A 52 -6.00 2.33 10.19
CA LEU A 52 -4.64 2.47 10.73
C LEU A 52 -4.63 2.59 12.26
N PHE A 53 -5.60 3.31 12.83
CA PHE A 53 -5.79 3.34 14.27
C PHE A 53 -5.96 1.92 14.83
N ARG A 54 -6.85 1.13 14.23
CA ARG A 54 -7.16 -0.24 14.67
C ARG A 54 -5.98 -1.18 14.46
N ASP A 55 -5.33 -1.13 13.30
CA ASP A 55 -4.20 -2.00 12.96
C ASP A 55 -3.02 -1.79 13.91
N LEU A 56 -2.77 -0.56 14.35
CA LEU A 56 -1.71 -0.23 15.30
C LEU A 56 -2.14 -0.43 16.77
N GLY A 57 -3.40 -0.16 17.08
CA GLY A 57 -3.92 -0.27 18.45
C GLY A 57 -4.12 -1.71 18.94
N LYS A 58 -4.25 -2.67 18.03
CA LYS A 58 -4.48 -4.09 18.35
C LYS A 58 -3.23 -4.96 18.47
N ASN A 59 -2.11 -4.52 17.94
CA ASN A 59 -0.91 -5.36 17.90
C ASN A 59 -0.30 -5.54 19.30
N ASP A 60 -0.68 -6.63 19.97
CA ASP A 60 0.06 -7.13 21.12
C ASP A 60 1.29 -7.92 20.62
N VAL A 61 2.32 -7.18 20.25
CA VAL A 61 3.53 -7.70 19.60
C VAL A 61 4.48 -8.38 20.59
N ARG A 62 4.14 -8.40 21.90
CA ARG A 62 5.09 -8.73 22.97
C ARG A 62 5.52 -10.19 23.03
N ALA A 63 4.61 -11.11 22.71
CA ALA A 63 4.89 -12.56 22.88
C ALA A 63 5.89 -13.09 21.84
N THR A 64 5.97 -12.48 20.66
CA THR A 64 6.80 -12.92 19.54
C THR A 64 7.67 -11.80 18.95
N PHE A 65 7.95 -10.73 19.74
CA PHE A 65 8.65 -9.55 19.25
C PHE A 65 10.08 -9.85 18.80
N ASP A 66 10.33 -9.78 17.51
CA ASP A 66 11.65 -9.81 16.92
C ASP A 66 12.04 -8.42 16.41
N GLY A 67 12.71 -7.65 17.28
CA GLY A 67 13.16 -6.29 16.97
C GLY A 67 14.12 -6.23 15.78
N ARG A 68 14.93 -7.28 15.55
CA ARG A 68 15.85 -7.37 14.40
C ARG A 68 15.06 -7.45 13.09
N TYR A 69 13.99 -8.26 13.07
CA TYR A 69 13.12 -8.40 11.90
C TYR A 69 12.32 -7.12 11.62
N VAL A 70 11.73 -6.51 12.64
CA VAL A 70 10.99 -5.24 12.52
C VAL A 70 11.91 -4.13 11.99
N LEU A 71 13.12 -4.01 12.55
CA LEU A 71 14.12 -3.03 12.10
C LEU A 71 14.54 -3.28 10.64
N PHE A 72 14.69 -4.54 10.24
CA PHE A 72 14.99 -4.90 8.85
C PHE A 72 13.86 -4.46 7.91
N CYS A 73 12.60 -4.78 8.24
CA CYS A 73 11.43 -4.34 7.47
C CYS A 73 11.38 -2.81 7.34
N PHE A 74 11.63 -2.09 8.43
CA PHE A 74 11.67 -0.63 8.44
C PHE A 74 12.79 -0.09 7.55
N THR A 75 14.00 -0.59 7.70
CA THR A 75 15.18 -0.12 6.98
C THR A 75 15.05 -0.39 5.48
N VAL A 76 14.61 -1.58 5.09
CA VAL A 76 14.37 -1.94 3.68
C VAL A 76 13.28 -1.06 3.09
N THR A 77 12.18 -0.85 3.82
CA THR A 77 11.10 0.04 3.39
C THR A 77 11.61 1.46 3.16
N LEU A 78 12.36 2.02 4.12
CA LEU A 78 12.92 3.35 4.02
C LEU A 78 13.89 3.46 2.83
N ALA A 79 14.77 2.49 2.65
CA ALA A 79 15.70 2.43 1.53
C ALA A 79 14.97 2.42 0.18
N CYS A 80 13.93 1.54 0.04
CA CYS A 80 13.08 1.51 -1.15
C CYS A 80 12.49 2.89 -1.46
N ILE A 81 11.90 3.54 -0.45
CA ILE A 81 11.25 4.84 -0.61
C ILE A 81 12.27 5.89 -1.09
N LEU A 82 13.39 6.02 -0.40
CA LEU A 82 14.39 7.05 -0.69
C LEU A 82 15.04 6.87 -2.06
N VAL A 83 15.40 5.63 -2.40
CA VAL A 83 16.01 5.31 -3.70
C VAL A 83 15.02 5.54 -4.83
N ILE A 84 13.79 5.02 -4.71
CA ILE A 84 12.77 5.21 -5.75
C ILE A 84 12.43 6.69 -5.90
N TRP A 85 12.35 7.45 -4.80
CA TRP A 85 12.07 8.89 -4.85
C TRP A 85 13.19 9.67 -5.54
N ALA A 86 14.45 9.38 -5.20
CA ALA A 86 15.60 10.00 -5.86
C ALA A 86 15.61 9.70 -7.38
N LEU A 87 15.40 8.44 -7.77
CA LEU A 87 15.33 8.04 -9.17
C LEU A 87 14.13 8.66 -9.89
N ALA A 88 12.96 8.69 -9.28
CA ALA A 88 11.77 9.31 -9.85
C ALA A 88 11.98 10.82 -10.07
N LYS A 89 12.62 11.52 -9.14
CA LYS A 89 13.00 12.94 -9.33
C LYS A 89 13.96 13.15 -10.50
N LEU A 90 14.83 12.20 -10.76
CA LEU A 90 15.78 12.29 -11.86
C LEU A 90 15.09 12.05 -13.22
N PHE A 91 14.26 10.98 -13.31
CA PHE A 91 13.70 10.52 -14.58
C PHE A 91 12.31 11.08 -14.92
N LEU A 92 11.52 11.48 -13.91
CA LEU A 92 10.14 11.97 -14.07
C LEU A 92 9.98 13.45 -13.69
N LYS A 93 11.11 14.21 -13.65
CA LYS A 93 11.09 15.64 -13.33
C LYS A 93 10.20 16.40 -14.30
N GLY A 94 9.32 17.26 -13.79
CA GLY A 94 8.44 18.10 -14.60
C GLY A 94 7.19 17.40 -15.16
N THR A 95 7.01 16.09 -14.93
CA THR A 95 5.83 15.36 -15.44
C THR A 95 4.63 15.42 -14.49
N GLY A 96 4.81 15.86 -13.22
CA GLY A 96 3.79 15.80 -12.18
C GLY A 96 3.50 14.38 -11.67
N LEU A 97 4.22 13.36 -12.15
CA LEU A 97 3.99 11.95 -11.83
C LEU A 97 4.83 11.42 -10.66
N VAL A 98 5.83 12.19 -10.19
CA VAL A 98 6.80 11.73 -9.18
C VAL A 98 6.11 11.16 -7.95
N GLY A 99 5.16 11.90 -7.37
CA GLY A 99 4.46 11.48 -6.15
C GLY A 99 3.67 10.17 -6.34
N GLU A 100 2.91 10.07 -7.44
CA GLU A 100 2.16 8.85 -7.77
C GLU A 100 3.09 7.67 -8.02
N PHE A 101 4.14 7.86 -8.84
CA PHE A 101 5.09 6.81 -9.19
C PHE A 101 5.80 6.23 -7.97
N VAL A 102 6.30 7.10 -7.08
CA VAL A 102 7.02 6.66 -5.89
C VAL A 102 6.13 5.80 -5.01
N GLN A 103 4.92 6.29 -4.66
CA GLN A 103 4.06 5.55 -3.73
C GLN A 103 3.61 4.19 -4.29
N VAL A 104 3.32 4.08 -5.60
CA VAL A 104 2.86 2.81 -6.18
C VAL A 104 3.98 1.76 -6.27
N CYS A 105 5.24 2.19 -6.36
CA CYS A 105 6.37 1.28 -6.41
C CYS A 105 6.66 0.62 -5.05
N TYR A 106 6.53 1.35 -3.92
CA TYR A 106 6.92 0.76 -2.62
C TYR A 106 5.74 0.24 -1.80
N ARG A 107 4.54 0.81 -1.94
CA ARG A 107 3.39 0.45 -1.09
C ARG A 107 2.73 -0.84 -1.53
N SER A 108 2.67 -1.80 -0.63
CA SER A 108 2.02 -3.10 -0.82
C SER A 108 0.72 -3.19 -0.03
N SER A 109 -0.15 -4.11 -0.42
CA SER A 109 -1.30 -4.56 0.38
C SER A 109 -0.83 -5.56 1.46
N ALA A 110 0.20 -5.16 2.22
CA ALA A 110 0.93 -6.01 3.15
C ALA A 110 0.04 -6.58 4.26
N ALA A 111 -0.86 -5.75 4.83
CA ALA A 111 -1.72 -6.18 5.92
C ALA A 111 -2.71 -7.29 5.51
N ILE A 112 -3.35 -7.15 4.35
CA ILE A 112 -4.38 -8.10 3.89
C ILE A 112 -3.73 -9.36 3.31
N LEU A 113 -2.84 -9.18 2.33
CA LEU A 113 -2.22 -10.31 1.64
C LEU A 113 -1.17 -11.01 2.51
N GLY A 114 -0.44 -10.26 3.35
CA GLY A 114 0.56 -10.85 4.25
C GLY A 114 -0.06 -11.86 5.21
N SER A 115 -1.12 -11.46 5.89
CA SER A 115 -1.84 -12.36 6.81
C SER A 115 -2.46 -13.55 6.06
N ALA A 116 -3.07 -13.32 4.89
CA ALA A 116 -3.69 -14.39 4.10
C ALA A 116 -2.66 -15.42 3.60
N PHE A 117 -1.50 -14.97 3.11
CA PHE A 117 -0.44 -15.87 2.63
C PHE A 117 0.18 -16.68 3.76
N LEU A 118 0.54 -16.04 4.87
CA LEU A 118 1.11 -16.75 6.02
C LEU A 118 0.13 -17.74 6.64
N GLN A 119 -1.14 -17.32 6.82
CA GLN A 119 -2.17 -18.23 7.32
C GLN A 119 -2.38 -19.45 6.41
N SER A 120 -2.32 -19.25 5.09
CA SER A 120 -2.50 -20.34 4.13
C SER A 120 -1.32 -21.30 4.05
N ILE A 121 -0.08 -20.79 4.16
CA ILE A 121 1.14 -21.60 3.98
C ILE A 121 1.55 -22.26 5.28
N TYR A 122 1.48 -21.52 6.41
CA TYR A 122 2.02 -21.94 7.70
C TYR A 122 0.98 -22.19 8.78
N GLY A 123 -0.30 -21.82 8.54
CA GLY A 123 -1.36 -21.91 9.55
C GLY A 123 -1.29 -20.84 10.64
N ASP A 124 -0.33 -19.92 10.56
CA ASP A 124 -0.13 -18.80 11.48
C ASP A 124 0.17 -17.50 10.72
N ALA A 125 -0.34 -16.38 11.19
CA ALA A 125 -0.13 -15.05 10.61
C ALA A 125 0.65 -14.09 11.52
N SER A 126 1.26 -14.57 12.59
CA SER A 126 1.94 -13.73 13.61
C SER A 126 3.08 -12.90 13.01
N MET A 127 3.87 -13.48 12.11
CA MET A 127 4.96 -12.76 11.44
C MET A 127 4.48 -11.63 10.53
N SER A 128 3.22 -11.71 10.02
CA SER A 128 2.60 -10.60 9.30
C SER A 128 2.46 -9.36 10.19
N SER A 129 2.12 -9.53 11.46
CA SER A 129 1.98 -8.41 12.41
C SER A 129 3.30 -7.67 12.64
N LEU A 130 4.41 -8.39 12.74
CA LEU A 130 5.75 -7.80 12.87
C LEU A 130 6.17 -7.04 11.60
N MET A 131 5.91 -7.62 10.43
CA MET A 131 6.15 -6.97 9.13
C MET A 131 5.31 -5.70 8.98
N ILE A 132 4.03 -5.75 9.37
CA ILE A 132 3.12 -4.58 9.36
C ILE A 132 3.65 -3.48 10.26
N LEU A 133 4.08 -3.82 11.48
CA LEU A 133 4.64 -2.85 12.42
C LEU A 133 5.89 -2.14 11.86
N GLY A 134 6.77 -2.87 11.18
CA GLY A 134 7.99 -2.32 10.59
C GLY A 134 7.77 -1.51 9.32
N SER A 135 6.69 -1.75 8.56
CA SER A 135 6.53 -1.17 7.22
C SER A 135 5.33 -0.24 7.08
N VAL A 136 4.14 -0.61 7.57
CA VAL A 136 2.88 0.08 7.24
C VAL A 136 2.79 1.51 7.78
N PRO A 137 3.24 1.82 9.02
CA PRO A 137 3.30 3.21 9.48
C PRO A 137 4.15 4.07 8.55
N LEU A 138 5.34 3.56 8.19
CA LEU A 138 6.28 4.26 7.31
C LEU A 138 5.69 4.44 5.90
N TYR A 139 4.99 3.43 5.36
CA TYR A 139 4.27 3.53 4.09
C TYR A 139 3.32 4.74 4.04
N ASN A 140 2.52 4.91 5.08
CA ASN A 140 1.51 5.95 5.13
C ASN A 140 2.08 7.33 5.41
N ILE A 141 3.03 7.44 6.35
CA ILE A 141 3.71 8.70 6.67
C ILE A 141 4.42 9.22 5.41
N MET A 142 5.24 8.39 4.77
CA MET A 142 6.00 8.80 3.60
C MET A 142 5.12 9.05 2.39
N ALA A 143 4.00 8.33 2.21
CA ALA A 143 3.06 8.64 1.14
C ALA A 143 2.44 10.03 1.31
N VAL A 144 2.03 10.41 2.53
CA VAL A 144 1.52 11.76 2.80
C VAL A 144 2.58 12.81 2.50
N VAL A 145 3.80 12.60 2.99
CA VAL A 145 4.93 13.54 2.79
C VAL A 145 5.22 13.71 1.29
N ILE A 146 5.41 12.60 0.59
CA ILE A 146 5.78 12.61 -0.83
C ILE A 146 4.68 13.19 -1.70
N LEU A 147 3.43 12.75 -1.53
CA LEU A 147 2.30 13.27 -2.32
C LEU A 147 2.10 14.77 -2.09
N MET A 148 2.33 15.26 -0.87
CA MET A 148 2.19 16.68 -0.57
C MET A 148 3.33 17.52 -1.18
N LEU A 149 4.57 17.04 -1.09
CA LEU A 149 5.73 17.75 -1.62
C LEU A 149 5.79 17.73 -3.15
N GLU A 150 5.30 16.65 -3.77
CA GLU A 150 5.29 16.46 -5.23
C GLU A 150 3.94 16.82 -5.87
N ALA A 151 2.99 17.40 -5.12
CA ALA A 151 1.69 17.80 -5.65
C ALA A 151 1.87 18.86 -6.76
N PRO A 152 1.17 18.76 -7.90
CA PRO A 152 1.24 19.73 -9.00
C PRO A 152 0.91 21.16 -8.53
N THR A 153 -0.01 21.29 -7.60
CA THR A 153 -0.38 22.59 -6.97
C THR A 153 0.72 23.16 -6.09
N ALA A 154 1.53 22.34 -5.43
CA ALA A 154 2.66 22.79 -4.62
C ALA A 154 3.80 23.34 -5.49
N GLN A 155 3.99 22.76 -6.68
CA GLN A 155 4.99 23.22 -7.64
C GLN A 155 4.60 24.53 -8.32
N ALA A 156 3.29 24.81 -8.49
CA ALA A 156 2.75 26.01 -9.12
C ALA A 156 2.66 27.23 -8.16
N GLN A 157 2.85 27.05 -6.85
CA GLN A 157 2.76 28.17 -5.90
C GLN A 157 4.00 29.08 -6.00
N THR A 158 3.79 30.31 -6.47
CA THR A 158 4.75 31.42 -6.31
C THR A 158 4.64 31.94 -4.88
N GLY A 159 5.70 31.76 -4.07
CA GLY A 159 5.72 32.22 -2.68
C GLY A 159 7.07 31.96 -2.00
N ASN A 160 7.28 32.59 -0.84
CA ASN A 160 8.49 32.41 -0.05
C ASN A 160 8.63 30.96 0.40
N MET A 161 9.84 30.39 0.32
CA MET A 161 10.14 29.00 0.69
C MET A 161 9.67 28.67 2.12
N ALA A 162 9.80 29.61 3.05
CA ALA A 162 9.37 29.44 4.45
C ALA A 162 7.82 29.27 4.57
N GLU A 163 7.04 29.99 3.79
CA GLU A 163 5.58 29.85 3.79
C GLU A 163 5.13 28.53 3.18
N LYS A 164 5.78 28.09 2.09
CA LYS A 164 5.56 26.76 1.49
C LYS A 164 5.85 25.65 2.50
N LEU A 165 6.98 25.74 3.19
CA LEU A 165 7.37 24.74 4.21
C LEU A 165 6.36 24.74 5.36
N LYS A 166 5.99 25.91 5.90
CA LYS A 166 5.00 26.02 6.98
C LYS A 166 3.65 25.42 6.59
N LYS A 167 3.18 25.69 5.36
CA LYS A 167 1.91 25.14 4.84
C LYS A 167 1.98 23.64 4.66
N SER A 168 3.11 23.12 4.16
CA SER A 168 3.33 21.66 4.01
C SER A 168 3.39 20.97 5.38
N VAL A 169 4.14 21.51 6.34
CA VAL A 169 4.21 20.97 7.71
C VAL A 169 2.83 20.97 8.36
N LYS A 170 2.09 22.09 8.27
CA LYS A 170 0.73 22.15 8.81
C LYS A 170 -0.17 21.10 8.15
N GLY A 171 -0.15 20.96 6.82
CA GLY A 171 -0.93 19.96 6.11
C GLY A 171 -0.57 18.52 6.50
N ILE A 172 0.73 18.24 6.73
CA ILE A 172 1.19 16.95 7.23
C ILE A 172 0.61 16.67 8.63
N LEU A 173 0.78 17.60 9.56
CA LEU A 173 0.34 17.46 10.95
C LEU A 173 -1.19 17.37 11.10
N THR A 174 -1.96 17.97 10.20
CA THR A 174 -3.44 17.90 10.20
C THR A 174 -3.99 16.80 9.30
N ASN A 175 -3.12 15.96 8.70
CA ASN A 175 -3.59 14.89 7.82
C ASN A 175 -4.32 13.80 8.63
N PRO A 176 -5.56 13.44 8.27
CA PRO A 176 -6.35 12.48 9.03
C PRO A 176 -5.69 11.10 9.13
N ILE A 177 -4.93 10.69 8.12
CA ILE A 177 -4.19 9.42 8.11
C ILE A 177 -3.11 9.43 9.19
N LEU A 178 -2.33 10.52 9.29
CA LEU A 178 -1.29 10.65 10.31
C LEU A 178 -1.86 10.77 11.71
N LEU A 179 -3.01 11.45 11.85
CA LEU A 179 -3.74 11.51 13.13
C LEU A 179 -4.23 10.11 13.54
N GLY A 180 -4.74 9.30 12.61
CA GLY A 180 -5.12 7.91 12.85
C GLY A 180 -3.95 7.04 13.31
N ILE A 181 -2.78 7.18 12.67
CA ILE A 181 -1.54 6.50 13.07
C ILE A 181 -1.13 6.93 14.49
N ALA A 182 -1.05 8.22 14.75
CA ALA A 182 -0.64 8.75 16.05
C ALA A 182 -1.58 8.30 17.17
N ALA A 183 -2.90 8.34 16.94
CA ALA A 183 -3.90 7.85 17.88
C ALA A 183 -3.77 6.34 18.14
N GLY A 184 -3.53 5.53 17.09
CA GLY A 184 -3.31 4.08 17.21
C GLY A 184 -2.06 3.74 18.03
N PHE A 185 -0.96 4.43 17.79
CA PHE A 185 0.25 4.30 18.60
C PHE A 185 0.02 4.71 20.07
N ALA A 186 -0.63 5.85 20.29
CA ALA A 186 -0.96 6.30 21.64
C ALA A 186 -1.83 5.29 22.37
N TRP A 187 -2.86 4.74 21.71
CA TRP A 187 -3.70 3.70 22.27
C TRP A 187 -2.92 2.45 22.65
N SER A 188 -2.06 1.97 21.76
CA SER A 188 -1.19 0.80 22.00
C SER A 188 -0.25 1.02 23.19
N MET A 189 0.31 2.24 23.34
CA MET A 189 1.19 2.57 24.45
C MET A 189 0.50 2.64 25.80
N LEU A 190 -0.79 3.02 25.83
CA LEU A 190 -1.60 3.07 27.04
C LEU A 190 -2.03 1.68 27.52
N HIS A 191 -1.82 0.62 26.72
CA HIS A 191 -2.17 -0.76 27.04
C HIS A 191 -3.66 -0.96 27.41
N ILE A 192 -4.54 -0.13 26.86
CA ILE A 192 -5.97 -0.21 27.09
C ILE A 192 -6.54 -1.27 26.14
N SER A 193 -7.18 -2.30 26.70
CA SER A 193 -7.93 -3.27 25.91
C SER A 193 -9.10 -2.58 25.22
N MET A 194 -9.24 -2.80 23.90
CA MET A 194 -10.34 -2.22 23.15
C MET A 194 -11.64 -2.97 23.46
N PRO A 195 -12.71 -2.27 23.90
CA PRO A 195 -13.99 -2.92 24.13
C PRO A 195 -14.50 -3.62 22.87
N ALA A 196 -15.00 -4.85 22.99
CA ALA A 196 -15.40 -5.69 21.86
C ALA A 196 -16.42 -5.01 20.92
N MET A 197 -17.38 -4.26 21.49
CA MET A 197 -18.36 -3.50 20.69
C MET A 197 -17.69 -2.42 19.84
N LEU A 198 -16.75 -1.67 20.43
CA LEU A 198 -16.02 -0.62 19.74
C LEU A 198 -15.13 -1.21 18.64
N ASP A 199 -14.40 -2.28 18.95
CA ASP A 199 -13.56 -2.97 17.96
C ASP A 199 -14.38 -3.49 16.78
N LYS A 200 -15.54 -4.08 17.02
CA LYS A 200 -16.44 -4.55 15.96
C LYS A 200 -16.94 -3.40 15.09
N ALA A 201 -17.32 -2.27 15.69
CA ALA A 201 -17.74 -1.07 14.95
C ALA A 201 -16.61 -0.51 14.09
N LEU A 202 -15.42 -0.33 14.67
CA LEU A 202 -14.23 0.14 13.96
C LEU A 202 -13.80 -0.84 12.84
N SER A 203 -13.93 -2.15 13.08
CA SER A 203 -13.66 -3.19 12.09
C SER A 203 -14.57 -3.07 10.86
N ASN A 204 -15.84 -2.83 11.07
CA ASN A 204 -16.81 -2.66 10.00
C ASN A 204 -16.50 -1.40 9.16
N VAL A 205 -16.16 -0.29 9.80
CA VAL A 205 -15.76 0.95 9.10
C VAL A 205 -14.43 0.75 8.35
N ALA A 206 -13.43 0.17 9.00
CA ALA A 206 -12.13 -0.16 8.38
C ALA A 206 -12.28 -1.09 7.17
N GLY A 207 -13.19 -2.06 7.26
CA GLY A 207 -13.50 -3.01 6.18
C GLY A 207 -14.03 -2.37 4.90
N LEU A 208 -14.57 -1.15 4.97
CA LEU A 208 -15.03 -0.41 3.78
C LEU A 208 -13.88 0.19 2.96
N THR A 209 -12.68 0.31 3.53
CA THR A 209 -11.54 0.98 2.89
C THR A 209 -11.22 0.38 1.52
N SER A 210 -10.92 -0.91 1.49
CA SER A 210 -10.49 -1.58 0.24
C SER A 210 -11.62 -1.72 -0.78
N PRO A 211 -12.84 -2.18 -0.44
CA PRO A 211 -13.92 -2.28 -1.42
C PRO A 211 -14.30 -0.95 -2.06
N LEU A 212 -14.44 0.11 -1.28
CA LEU A 212 -14.77 1.44 -1.82
C LEU A 212 -13.63 2.02 -2.67
N ALA A 213 -12.37 1.83 -2.25
CA ALA A 213 -11.23 2.28 -3.03
C ALA A 213 -11.12 1.53 -4.36
N LEU A 214 -11.36 0.22 -4.39
CA LEU A 214 -11.35 -0.59 -5.61
C LEU A 214 -12.47 -0.20 -6.57
N LEU A 215 -13.69 0.01 -6.06
CA LEU A 215 -14.81 0.52 -6.87
C LEU A 215 -14.46 1.89 -7.46
N ALA A 216 -13.86 2.79 -6.67
CA ALA A 216 -13.46 4.11 -7.12
C ALA A 216 -12.33 4.06 -8.17
N ILE A 217 -11.37 3.14 -8.05
CA ILE A 217 -10.33 2.89 -9.07
C ILE A 217 -10.99 2.48 -10.39
N GLY A 218 -11.89 1.51 -10.34
CA GLY A 218 -12.60 1.03 -11.52
C GLY A 218 -13.44 2.12 -12.18
N ALA A 219 -14.26 2.82 -11.41
CA ALA A 219 -15.09 3.92 -11.87
C ALA A 219 -14.28 5.10 -12.44
N GLY A 220 -13.13 5.41 -11.81
CA GLY A 220 -12.23 6.47 -12.26
C GLY A 220 -11.29 6.07 -13.40
N PHE A 221 -11.33 4.82 -13.87
CA PHE A 221 -10.40 4.34 -14.91
C PHE A 221 -10.69 4.96 -16.27
N LYS A 222 -9.74 5.76 -16.76
CA LYS A 222 -9.80 6.44 -18.06
C LYS A 222 -8.83 5.78 -19.03
N GLY A 223 -9.32 4.75 -19.76
CA GLY A 223 -8.48 3.93 -20.64
C GLY A 223 -7.60 4.71 -21.62
N GLN A 224 -8.14 5.76 -22.29
CA GLN A 224 -7.37 6.61 -23.19
C GLN A 224 -6.22 7.35 -22.49
N LYS A 225 -6.47 7.90 -21.29
CA LYS A 225 -5.41 8.53 -20.50
C LYS A 225 -4.40 7.51 -19.98
N ALA A 226 -4.84 6.31 -19.59
CA ALA A 226 -3.97 5.23 -19.14
C ALA A 226 -2.97 4.79 -20.23
N LEU A 227 -3.36 4.82 -21.50
CA LEU A 227 -2.47 4.53 -22.63
C LEU A 227 -1.29 5.53 -22.71
N GLY A 228 -1.49 6.80 -22.34
CA GLY A 228 -0.42 7.79 -22.25
C GLY A 228 0.60 7.50 -21.15
N TYR A 229 0.25 6.68 -20.16
CA TYR A 229 1.10 6.33 -19.02
C TYR A 229 1.59 4.88 -19.04
N LEU A 230 1.52 4.18 -20.20
CA LEU A 230 1.94 2.78 -20.31
C LEU A 230 3.38 2.54 -19.85
N LYS A 231 4.32 3.40 -20.28
CA LYS A 231 5.75 3.27 -19.89
C LYS A 231 5.94 3.38 -18.38
N PRO A 232 5.53 4.47 -17.70
CA PRO A 232 5.70 4.57 -16.25
C PRO A 232 4.89 3.50 -15.50
N THR A 233 3.72 3.07 -16.01
CA THR A 233 2.95 1.96 -15.43
C THR A 233 3.71 0.64 -15.49
N ALA A 234 4.25 0.29 -16.66
CA ALA A 234 5.04 -0.94 -16.84
C ALA A 234 6.28 -0.94 -15.95
N VAL A 235 7.03 0.18 -15.93
CA VAL A 235 8.22 0.32 -15.08
C VAL A 235 7.85 0.17 -13.61
N ALA A 236 6.81 0.86 -13.12
CA ALA A 236 6.38 0.75 -11.73
C ALA A 236 5.96 -0.68 -11.38
N THR A 237 5.22 -1.36 -12.28
CA THR A 237 4.79 -2.74 -12.08
C THR A 237 5.98 -3.70 -12.01
N VAL A 238 6.95 -3.58 -12.91
CA VAL A 238 8.17 -4.41 -12.89
C VAL A 238 9.03 -4.12 -11.66
N VAL A 239 9.23 -2.86 -11.32
CA VAL A 239 9.95 -2.47 -10.09
C VAL A 239 9.30 -3.12 -8.87
N LYS A 240 7.98 -2.99 -8.76
CA LYS A 240 7.21 -3.49 -7.63
C LYS A 240 7.23 -5.02 -7.51
N LEU A 241 6.92 -5.73 -8.60
CA LEU A 241 6.69 -7.16 -8.56
C LEU A 241 7.97 -7.99 -8.73
N MET A 242 9.01 -7.43 -9.36
CA MET A 242 10.22 -8.17 -9.70
C MET A 242 11.47 -7.56 -9.08
N VAL A 243 11.74 -6.26 -9.28
CA VAL A 243 13.01 -5.65 -8.88
C VAL A 243 13.18 -5.60 -7.36
N LEU A 244 12.16 -5.12 -6.62
CA LEU A 244 12.25 -5.03 -5.17
C LEU A 244 12.43 -6.40 -4.50
N PRO A 245 11.64 -7.44 -4.82
CA PRO A 245 11.91 -8.78 -4.30
C PRO A 245 13.29 -9.31 -4.69
N ALA A 246 13.73 -9.13 -5.96
CA ALA A 246 15.03 -9.60 -6.43
C ALA A 246 16.21 -8.99 -5.66
N LEU A 247 16.10 -7.73 -5.25
CA LEU A 247 17.15 -7.04 -4.51
C LEU A 247 17.16 -7.39 -3.02
N PHE A 248 15.99 -7.45 -2.39
CA PHE A 248 15.90 -7.48 -0.94
C PHE A 248 15.66 -8.88 -0.35
N LEU A 249 15.14 -9.86 -1.11
CA LEU A 249 15.02 -11.23 -0.61
C LEU A 249 16.38 -11.89 -0.41
N PRO A 250 17.35 -11.82 -1.35
CA PRO A 250 18.69 -12.34 -1.10
C PRO A 250 19.39 -11.64 0.08
N LEU A 251 19.14 -10.34 0.26
CA LEU A 251 19.65 -9.61 1.43
C LEU A 251 19.03 -10.13 2.71
N ALA A 252 17.73 -10.40 2.75
CA ALA A 252 17.02 -10.96 3.89
C ALA A 252 17.59 -12.35 4.27
N VAL A 253 17.84 -13.19 3.28
CA VAL A 253 18.49 -14.52 3.50
C VAL A 253 19.88 -14.36 4.13
N ARG A 254 20.68 -13.42 3.69
CA ARG A 254 22.00 -13.11 4.29
C ARG A 254 21.89 -12.66 5.76
N PHE A 255 20.80 -12.03 6.14
CA PHE A 255 20.50 -11.68 7.52
C PHE A 255 19.92 -12.83 8.34
N GLY A 256 19.74 -14.01 7.73
CA GLY A 256 19.27 -15.24 8.37
C GLY A 256 17.75 -15.33 8.48
N PHE A 257 16.99 -14.56 7.69
CA PHE A 257 15.53 -14.68 7.64
C PHE A 257 15.11 -15.74 6.62
N THR A 258 14.33 -16.73 7.07
CA THR A 258 13.79 -17.84 6.29
C THR A 258 12.29 -18.01 6.57
N ASP A 259 11.65 -18.95 5.90
CA ASP A 259 10.29 -19.41 6.15
C ASP A 259 9.27 -18.25 6.25
N GLU A 260 8.50 -18.19 7.32
CA GLU A 260 7.44 -17.21 7.54
C GLU A 260 7.93 -15.77 7.38
N LYS A 261 9.12 -15.44 7.90
CA LYS A 261 9.72 -14.11 7.81
C LYS A 261 10.02 -13.73 6.37
N LEU A 262 10.51 -14.68 5.59
CA LEU A 262 10.87 -14.45 4.19
C LEU A 262 9.63 -14.33 3.30
N VAL A 263 8.59 -15.14 3.56
CA VAL A 263 7.29 -15.03 2.86
C VAL A 263 6.60 -13.70 3.20
N ALA A 264 6.61 -13.26 4.46
CA ALA A 264 6.09 -11.96 4.84
C ALA A 264 6.82 -10.81 4.13
N LEU A 265 8.16 -10.87 4.04
CA LEU A 265 8.97 -9.91 3.28
C LEU A 265 8.66 -9.94 1.78
N LEU A 266 8.46 -11.12 1.19
CA LEU A 266 8.04 -11.24 -0.21
C LEU A 266 6.73 -10.50 -0.45
N VAL A 267 5.72 -10.69 0.41
CA VAL A 267 4.44 -9.98 0.28
C VAL A 267 4.60 -8.48 0.53
N MET A 268 5.42 -8.06 1.49
CA MET A 268 5.75 -6.66 1.74
C MET A 268 6.36 -5.97 0.51
N LEU A 269 7.23 -6.63 -0.21
CA LEU A 269 7.97 -6.07 -1.33
C LEU A 269 7.25 -6.23 -2.67
N GLY A 270 6.70 -7.42 -2.94
CA GLY A 270 6.26 -7.88 -4.25
C GLY A 270 4.76 -8.14 -4.40
N SER A 271 3.90 -7.73 -3.45
CA SER A 271 2.45 -7.87 -3.61
C SER A 271 1.84 -6.68 -4.35
N ILE A 272 0.52 -6.76 -4.57
CA ILE A 272 -0.25 -5.70 -5.25
C ILE A 272 -0.05 -4.33 -4.60
N THR A 273 -0.08 -3.29 -5.42
CA THR A 273 -0.16 -1.91 -4.92
C THR A 273 -1.50 -1.70 -4.20
N THR A 274 -1.45 -1.20 -2.96
CA THR A 274 -2.67 -1.01 -2.16
C THR A 274 -3.62 0.00 -2.80
N PRO A 275 -4.94 -0.29 -2.86
CA PRO A 275 -5.96 0.64 -3.38
C PRO A 275 -5.97 2.00 -2.68
N ALA A 276 -5.54 2.07 -1.42
CA ALA A 276 -5.39 3.31 -0.68
C ALA A 276 -4.48 4.35 -1.39
N CYS A 277 -3.51 3.89 -2.21
CA CYS A 277 -2.68 4.78 -3.01
C CYS A 277 -3.50 5.68 -3.94
N TYR A 278 -4.51 5.12 -4.60
CA TYR A 278 -5.38 5.87 -5.51
C TYR A 278 -6.17 6.94 -4.77
N VAL A 279 -6.79 6.57 -3.65
CA VAL A 279 -7.58 7.50 -2.83
C VAL A 279 -6.70 8.65 -2.33
N MET A 280 -5.51 8.33 -1.82
CA MET A 280 -4.56 9.34 -1.34
C MET A 280 -4.10 10.26 -2.46
N ALA A 281 -3.72 9.74 -3.63
CA ALA A 281 -3.34 10.53 -4.78
C ALA A 281 -4.46 11.51 -5.17
N LYS A 282 -5.69 11.02 -5.32
CA LYS A 282 -6.86 11.85 -5.67
C LYS A 282 -7.14 12.95 -4.64
N GLN A 283 -7.13 12.62 -3.35
CA GLN A 283 -7.44 13.58 -2.29
C GLN A 283 -6.31 14.60 -2.04
N MET A 284 -5.11 14.27 -2.46
CA MET A 284 -3.92 15.13 -2.31
C MET A 284 -3.54 15.89 -3.58
N GLY A 285 -4.47 16.01 -4.55
CA GLY A 285 -4.35 16.87 -5.72
C GLY A 285 -3.62 16.28 -6.92
N HIS A 286 -3.43 14.97 -6.95
CA HIS A 286 -2.88 14.23 -8.10
C HIS A 286 -3.99 13.71 -9.03
N GLU A 287 -3.65 13.42 -10.29
CA GLU A 287 -4.63 12.88 -11.24
C GLU A 287 -5.11 11.45 -10.88
N GLY A 288 -4.28 10.64 -10.25
CA GLY A 288 -4.58 9.27 -9.89
C GLY A 288 -4.60 8.27 -11.07
N VAL A 289 -4.33 8.73 -12.29
CA VAL A 289 -4.38 7.88 -13.49
C VAL A 289 -3.27 6.84 -13.47
N LEU A 290 -2.02 7.27 -13.18
CA LEU A 290 -0.90 6.35 -13.04
C LEU A 290 -1.14 5.37 -11.89
N THR A 291 -1.57 5.87 -10.75
CA THR A 291 -1.84 5.05 -9.56
C THR A 291 -2.91 3.99 -9.84
N GLY A 292 -4.03 4.38 -10.47
CA GLY A 292 -5.09 3.43 -10.86
C GLY A 292 -4.59 2.38 -11.84
N SER A 293 -3.81 2.77 -12.86
CA SER A 293 -3.24 1.84 -13.84
C SER A 293 -2.29 0.84 -13.20
N VAL A 294 -1.41 1.28 -12.27
CA VAL A 294 -0.50 0.38 -11.54
C VAL A 294 -1.26 -0.54 -10.58
N CYS A 295 -2.32 -0.07 -9.92
CA CYS A 295 -3.18 -0.93 -9.10
C CYS A 295 -3.77 -2.07 -9.93
N VAL A 296 -4.31 -1.76 -11.12
CA VAL A 296 -4.86 -2.77 -12.03
C VAL A 296 -3.80 -3.76 -12.49
N THR A 297 -2.67 -3.27 -13.00
CA THR A 297 -1.61 -4.14 -13.55
C THR A 297 -0.94 -4.99 -12.47
N THR A 298 -0.65 -4.43 -11.29
CA THR A 298 -0.09 -5.22 -10.19
C THR A 298 -1.08 -6.25 -9.67
N THR A 299 -2.38 -5.98 -9.67
CA THR A 299 -3.40 -6.98 -9.27
C THR A 299 -3.45 -8.14 -10.25
N LEU A 300 -3.37 -7.87 -11.57
CA LEU A 300 -3.37 -8.92 -12.59
C LEU A 300 -2.08 -9.77 -12.57
N PHE A 301 -0.92 -9.13 -12.43
CA PHE A 301 0.36 -9.81 -12.55
C PHE A 301 0.91 -10.36 -11.24
N SER A 302 0.41 -9.91 -10.08
CA SER A 302 0.93 -10.34 -8.77
C SER A 302 0.73 -11.84 -8.50
N ALA A 303 -0.36 -12.44 -8.99
CA ALA A 303 -0.58 -13.88 -8.83
C ALA A 303 0.58 -14.68 -9.45
N PHE A 304 1.02 -14.29 -10.64
CA PHE A 304 2.15 -14.94 -11.32
C PHE A 304 3.49 -14.62 -10.65
N SER A 305 3.74 -13.35 -10.29
CA SER A 305 5.01 -12.95 -9.67
C SER A 305 5.18 -13.53 -8.28
N LEU A 306 4.15 -13.55 -7.44
CA LEU A 306 4.22 -14.16 -6.11
C LEU A 306 4.45 -15.67 -6.21
N THR A 307 3.73 -16.35 -7.13
CA THR A 307 3.96 -17.79 -7.37
C THR A 307 5.37 -18.05 -7.87
N PHE A 308 5.89 -17.24 -8.79
CA PHE A 308 7.27 -17.35 -9.26
C PHE A 308 8.27 -17.22 -8.10
N TRP A 309 8.13 -16.19 -7.26
CA TRP A 309 9.02 -16.00 -6.13
C TRP A 309 8.93 -17.10 -5.08
N LEU A 310 7.73 -17.57 -4.74
CA LEU A 310 7.54 -18.71 -3.85
C LEU A 310 8.21 -19.97 -4.41
N PHE A 311 8.09 -20.22 -5.72
CA PHE A 311 8.77 -21.32 -6.39
C PHE A 311 10.29 -21.18 -6.29
N VAL A 312 10.85 -20.01 -6.57
CA VAL A 312 12.30 -19.75 -6.46
C VAL A 312 12.79 -19.98 -5.03
N LEU A 313 12.10 -19.41 -4.04
CA LEU A 313 12.50 -19.54 -2.63
C LEU A 313 12.44 -21.00 -2.13
N ARG A 314 11.41 -21.77 -2.56
CA ARG A 314 11.32 -23.20 -2.28
C ARG A 314 12.43 -24.01 -2.94
N SER A 315 12.70 -23.73 -4.22
CA SER A 315 13.75 -24.43 -4.98
C SER A 315 15.14 -24.20 -4.40
N LEU A 316 15.34 -23.08 -3.73
CA LEU A 316 16.59 -22.73 -3.03
C LEU A 316 16.62 -23.23 -1.57
N GLY A 317 15.54 -23.85 -1.07
CA GLY A 317 15.45 -24.37 0.28
C GLY A 317 15.32 -23.31 1.37
N TYR A 318 14.85 -22.11 1.07
CA TYR A 318 14.69 -21.01 2.03
C TYR A 318 13.31 -20.96 2.67
N ILE A 319 12.32 -21.66 2.11
CA ILE A 319 10.95 -21.80 2.63
C ILE A 319 10.46 -23.23 2.45
N LEU A 320 9.51 -23.65 3.31
CA LEU A 320 8.86 -24.97 3.27
C LEU A 320 8.00 -25.17 2.01
#